data_8003efb21605336ad785102e17dbd4cb
#
_entry.id   8003efb21605336ad785102e17dbd4cb
#
_cell.length_a   1.000
_cell.length_b   1.000
_cell.length_c   1.000
_cell.angle_alpha   90.00
_cell.angle_beta   90.00
_cell.angle_gamma   90.00
#
_symmetry.space_group_name_H-M   'P 1'
#
loop_
_entity.id
_entity.type
_entity.pdbx_description
1 polymer ?
#
loop_
_entity_poly.entity_id
_entity_poly.type
_entity_poly.pdbx_seq_one_letter_code
_entity_poly.pdbx_strand_id
1 'polypeptide(L)'
;MKIGIVCYPTYGGSGVVATELGIALAEAGNEVHFISYDQPFRLDLFSEKIYYHEVAVADYPLFEFTPYELNLTSKLVDVVLHEKLNILHVHYAIPHASAAVNAKHILATHGINIPIITTLHGTDITLLGKDKSFKPVIEYAINMSDIVTDNDKVKPKKTHTVERV
;
A
#
# COMPACT_ATOMS: atom_id res chain seq x y z
N MET A 1 17.01 -2.12 5.19
CA MET A 1 15.82 -2.88 4.78
C MET A 1 15.38 -2.40 3.40
N LYS A 2 14.64 -3.24 2.65
CA LYS A 2 13.98 -2.87 1.40
C LYS A 2 12.49 -2.67 1.66
N ILE A 3 12.00 -1.46 1.47
CA ILE A 3 10.66 -1.03 1.88
C ILE A 3 9.87 -0.62 0.65
N GLY A 4 8.71 -1.25 0.40
CA GLY A 4 7.78 -0.80 -0.61
C GLY A 4 6.79 0.20 -0.03
N ILE A 5 6.68 1.40 -0.62
CA ILE A 5 5.70 2.42 -0.24
C ILE A 5 4.66 2.54 -1.35
N VAL A 6 3.39 2.33 -0.99
CA VAL A 6 2.26 2.46 -1.91
C VAL A 6 1.44 3.67 -1.50
N CYS A 7 1.27 4.61 -2.41
CA CYS A 7 0.58 5.87 -2.12
C CYS A 7 -0.07 6.47 -3.37
N TYR A 8 -0.93 7.46 -3.15
CA TYR A 8 -1.39 8.36 -4.22
C TYR A 8 -0.28 9.37 -4.55
N PRO A 9 -0.01 9.64 -5.84
CA PRO A 9 1.01 10.61 -6.27
C PRO A 9 0.52 12.06 -6.21
N THR A 10 -0.25 12.42 -5.17
CA THR A 10 -0.94 13.71 -5.08
C THR A 10 -0.07 14.81 -4.46
N TYR A 11 -0.39 16.07 -4.80
CA TYR A 11 0.32 17.27 -4.32
C TYR A 11 0.12 17.57 -2.83
N GLY A 12 -0.83 16.92 -2.17
CA GLY A 12 -1.17 17.18 -0.78
C GLY A 12 -1.61 15.94 -0.03
N GLY A 13 -1.91 16.12 1.25
CA GLY A 13 -2.46 15.08 2.11
C GLY A 13 -1.57 13.84 2.19
N SER A 14 -2.16 12.68 1.88
CA SER A 14 -1.50 11.37 2.01
C SER A 14 -0.28 11.19 1.12
N GLY A 15 -0.29 11.77 -0.10
CA GLY A 15 0.84 11.68 -1.02
C GLY A 15 2.11 12.34 -0.47
N VAL A 16 1.97 13.53 0.11
CA VAL A 16 3.09 14.24 0.76
C VAL A 16 3.60 13.47 1.98
N VAL A 17 2.70 13.00 2.85
CA VAL A 17 3.09 12.22 4.04
C VAL A 17 3.86 10.96 3.65
N ALA A 18 3.39 10.22 2.64
CA ALA A 18 4.06 9.03 2.15
C ALA A 18 5.44 9.32 1.56
N THR A 19 5.54 10.41 0.79
CA THR A 19 6.79 10.80 0.12
C THR A 19 7.83 11.24 1.14
N GLU A 20 7.48 12.13 2.06
CA GLU A 20 8.38 12.60 3.12
C GLU A 20 8.84 11.44 4.03
N LEU A 21 7.94 10.53 4.37
CA LEU A 21 8.30 9.32 5.11
C LEU A 21 9.31 8.46 4.35
N GLY A 22 9.08 8.25 3.06
CA GLY A 22 9.99 7.44 2.24
C GLY A 22 11.37 8.08 2.09
N ILE A 23 11.44 9.40 1.94
CA ILE A 23 12.70 10.15 1.91
C ILE A 23 13.45 9.98 3.24
N ALA A 24 12.77 10.19 4.37
CA ALA A 24 13.37 10.03 5.70
C ALA A 24 13.87 8.59 5.95
N LEU A 25 13.13 7.58 5.47
CA LEU A 25 13.55 6.18 5.55
C LEU A 25 14.79 5.90 4.69
N ALA A 26 14.88 6.49 3.50
CA ALA A 26 16.05 6.38 2.64
C ALA A 26 17.29 7.05 3.27
N GLU A 27 17.14 8.25 3.83
CA GLU A 27 18.17 8.95 4.59
C GLU A 27 18.65 8.14 5.81
N ALA A 28 17.74 7.39 6.46
CA ALA A 28 18.05 6.46 7.53
C ALA A 28 18.76 5.17 7.05
N GLY A 29 19.09 5.08 5.76
CA GLY A 29 19.88 3.99 5.19
C GLY A 29 19.09 2.84 4.59
N ASN A 30 17.77 2.93 4.50
CA ASN A 30 16.94 1.93 3.86
C ASN A 30 16.89 2.13 2.34
N GLU A 31 16.55 1.07 1.62
CA GLU A 31 16.22 1.10 0.20
C GLU A 31 14.70 1.20 0.08
N VAL A 32 14.21 2.25 -0.60
CA VAL A 32 12.79 2.58 -0.64
C VAL A 32 12.28 2.52 -2.08
N HIS A 33 11.23 1.74 -2.28
CA HIS A 33 10.58 1.52 -3.55
C HIS A 33 9.18 2.11 -3.53
N PHE A 34 8.96 3.21 -4.23
CA PHE A 34 7.64 3.81 -4.42
C PHE A 34 6.89 3.09 -5.53
N ILE A 35 5.64 2.72 -5.27
CA ILE A 35 4.78 2.00 -6.19
C ILE A 35 3.48 2.79 -6.33
N SER A 36 3.25 3.38 -7.50
CA SER A 36 2.12 4.28 -7.77
C SER A 36 1.84 4.37 -9.27
N TYR A 37 0.67 4.89 -9.68
CA TYR A 37 0.32 5.05 -11.10
C TYR A 37 0.98 6.27 -11.75
N ASP A 38 1.57 7.16 -10.98
CA ASP A 38 2.37 8.29 -11.45
C ASP A 38 3.45 8.58 -10.39
N GLN A 39 4.50 9.30 -10.79
CA GLN A 39 5.57 9.66 -9.88
C GLN A 39 5.05 10.56 -8.76
N PRO A 40 5.26 10.19 -7.48
CA PRO A 40 4.86 11.03 -6.37
C PRO A 40 5.49 12.42 -6.44
N PHE A 41 4.68 13.43 -6.21
CA PHE A 41 5.14 14.81 -6.19
C PHE A 41 6.22 14.98 -5.10
N ARG A 42 7.28 15.69 -5.37
CA ARG A 42 8.48 15.86 -4.54
C ARG A 42 9.44 14.68 -4.50
N LEU A 43 9.15 13.58 -5.20
CA LEU A 43 10.08 12.48 -5.23
C LEU A 43 11.26 12.83 -6.14
N ASP A 44 12.46 12.94 -5.55
CA ASP A 44 13.70 13.08 -6.30
C ASP A 44 14.27 11.70 -6.61
N LEU A 45 14.22 11.32 -7.88
CA LEU A 45 14.73 10.02 -8.36
C LEU A 45 16.27 9.97 -8.46
N PHE A 46 16.95 11.07 -8.21
CA PHE A 46 18.42 11.10 -8.16
C PHE A 46 19.01 10.64 -6.81
N SER A 47 18.14 10.31 -5.83
CA SER A 47 18.57 9.70 -4.57
C SER A 47 19.04 8.26 -4.79
N GLU A 48 20.22 7.91 -4.27
CA GLU A 48 20.85 6.59 -4.48
C GLU A 48 20.06 5.39 -3.94
N LYS A 49 19.06 5.62 -3.09
CA LYS A 49 18.29 4.56 -2.41
C LYS A 49 16.78 4.65 -2.62
N ILE A 50 16.35 5.47 -3.57
CA ILE A 50 14.94 5.64 -3.90
C ILE A 50 14.70 5.14 -5.32
N TYR A 51 13.71 4.26 -5.45
CA TYR A 51 13.29 3.66 -6.71
C TYR A 51 11.81 3.91 -6.94
N TYR A 52 11.41 4.03 -8.18
CA TYR A 52 10.02 4.23 -8.56
C TYR A 52 9.56 3.11 -9.51
N HIS A 53 8.39 2.56 -9.23
CA HIS A 53 7.74 1.53 -10.03
C HIS A 53 6.35 2.00 -10.43
N GLU A 54 6.19 2.26 -11.70
CA GLU A 54 4.90 2.66 -12.25
C GLU A 54 3.92 1.49 -12.30
N VAL A 55 2.70 1.74 -11.85
CA VAL A 55 1.56 0.85 -12.02
C VAL A 55 0.85 1.22 -13.32
N ALA A 56 1.27 0.61 -14.40
CA ALA A 56 0.63 0.80 -15.70
C ALA A 56 -0.78 0.18 -15.66
N VAL A 57 -1.73 0.91 -16.18
CA VAL A 57 -3.11 0.45 -16.29
C VAL A 57 -3.40 0.17 -17.74
N ALA A 58 -3.62 -1.13 -18.06
CA ALA A 58 -3.93 -1.54 -19.42
C ALA A 58 -5.35 -1.11 -19.81
N ASP A 59 -5.47 -0.45 -20.95
CA ASP A 59 -6.76 -0.23 -21.58
C ASP A 59 -7.19 -1.49 -22.32
N TYR A 60 -8.23 -2.14 -21.80
CA TYR A 60 -8.78 -3.34 -22.39
C TYR A 60 -10.25 -3.09 -22.77
N PRO A 61 -10.64 -3.32 -24.04
CA PRO A 61 -11.95 -2.87 -24.57
C PRO A 61 -13.18 -3.43 -23.85
N LEU A 62 -13.04 -4.52 -23.10
CA LEU A 62 -14.15 -5.10 -22.32
C LEU A 62 -14.25 -4.53 -20.90
N PHE A 63 -13.30 -3.70 -20.47
CA PHE A 63 -13.40 -3.05 -19.18
C PHE A 63 -14.08 -1.68 -19.33
N GLU A 64 -15.31 -1.58 -18.88
CA GLU A 64 -16.01 -0.30 -18.75
C GLU A 64 -15.30 0.63 -17.74
N PHE A 65 -14.77 0.03 -16.66
CA PHE A 65 -13.96 0.72 -15.66
C PHE A 65 -12.60 0.04 -15.54
N THR A 66 -11.56 0.83 -15.58
CA THR A 66 -10.20 0.32 -15.47
C THR A 66 -9.92 -0.27 -14.09
N PRO A 67 -9.53 -1.55 -13.99
CA PRO A 67 -9.36 -2.24 -12.70
C PRO A 67 -8.00 -1.90 -12.06
N TYR A 68 -7.80 -0.65 -11.63
CA TYR A 68 -6.55 -0.19 -11.04
C TYR A 68 -6.04 -1.09 -9.90
N GLU A 69 -6.94 -1.51 -9.00
CA GLU A 69 -6.58 -2.35 -7.85
C GLU A 69 -5.98 -3.70 -8.25
N LEU A 70 -6.48 -4.31 -9.33
CA LEU A 70 -5.92 -5.57 -9.85
C LEU A 70 -4.53 -5.37 -10.45
N ASN A 71 -4.33 -4.27 -11.18
CA ASN A 71 -3.03 -3.92 -11.73
C ASN A 71 -2.03 -3.61 -10.62
N LEU A 72 -2.45 -2.88 -9.59
CA LEU A 72 -1.64 -2.63 -8.40
C LEU A 72 -1.28 -3.93 -7.68
N THR A 73 -2.24 -4.84 -7.47
CA THR A 73 -1.98 -6.15 -6.87
C THR A 73 -0.90 -6.92 -7.63
N SER A 74 -1.03 -7.02 -8.95
CA SER A 74 -0.05 -7.70 -9.80
C SER A 74 1.33 -7.03 -9.75
N LYS A 75 1.36 -5.70 -9.80
CA LYS A 75 2.61 -4.94 -9.70
C LYS A 75 3.30 -5.13 -8.35
N LEU A 76 2.53 -5.17 -7.25
CA LEU A 76 3.07 -5.43 -5.91
C LEU A 76 3.73 -6.81 -5.82
N VAL A 77 3.09 -7.84 -6.37
CA VAL A 77 3.68 -9.19 -6.44
C VAL A 77 4.99 -9.16 -7.21
N ASP A 78 5.00 -8.55 -8.39
CA ASP A 78 6.18 -8.45 -9.25
C ASP A 78 7.34 -7.73 -8.55
N VAL A 79 7.09 -6.55 -7.99
CA VAL A 79 8.12 -5.75 -7.30
C VAL A 79 8.65 -6.48 -6.06
N VAL A 80 7.78 -7.10 -5.25
CA VAL A 80 8.22 -7.87 -4.07
C VAL A 80 9.14 -9.02 -4.46
N LEU A 81 8.79 -9.77 -5.51
CA LEU A 81 9.59 -10.89 -6.01
C LEU A 81 10.95 -10.43 -6.57
N HIS A 82 10.92 -9.39 -7.41
CA HIS A 82 12.09 -8.94 -8.15
C HIS A 82 13.08 -8.19 -7.26
N GLU A 83 12.58 -7.23 -6.49
CA GLU A 83 13.39 -6.39 -5.62
C GLU A 83 13.66 -7.02 -4.25
N LYS A 84 12.96 -8.12 -3.90
CA LYS A 84 13.07 -8.82 -2.61
C LYS A 84 12.73 -7.90 -1.44
N LEU A 85 11.58 -7.24 -1.53
CA LEU A 85 11.13 -6.33 -0.49
C LEU A 85 10.92 -7.06 0.84
N ASN A 86 11.23 -6.39 1.93
CA ASN A 86 11.07 -6.93 3.28
C ASN A 86 9.71 -6.58 3.90
N ILE A 87 9.09 -5.49 3.45
CA ILE A 87 7.85 -4.97 4.00
C ILE A 87 7.12 -4.09 2.97
N LEU A 88 5.79 -4.07 3.03
CA LEU A 88 4.96 -3.11 2.32
C LEU A 88 4.37 -2.12 3.32
N HIS A 89 4.56 -0.83 3.07
CA HIS A 89 3.92 0.26 3.79
C HIS A 89 2.94 0.96 2.85
N VAL A 90 1.66 0.77 3.08
CA VAL A 90 0.61 1.29 2.23
C VAL A 90 -0.15 2.42 2.89
N HIS A 91 -0.48 3.43 2.13
CA HIS A 91 -1.26 4.57 2.56
C HIS A 91 -2.67 4.46 1.96
N TYR A 92 -3.69 4.49 2.79
CA TYR A 92 -5.10 4.22 2.51
C TYR A 92 -5.52 2.74 2.59
N ALA A 93 -6.72 2.52 3.12
CA ALA A 93 -7.34 1.20 3.20
C ALA A 93 -7.69 0.64 1.81
N ILE A 94 -8.27 1.46 0.95
CA ILE A 94 -8.59 1.13 -0.44
C ILE A 94 -8.07 2.23 -1.38
N PRO A 95 -7.56 1.87 -2.56
CA PRO A 95 -7.32 0.51 -3.06
C PRO A 95 -6.00 -0.10 -2.57
N HIS A 96 -5.21 0.63 -1.77
CA HIS A 96 -3.81 0.26 -1.52
C HIS A 96 -3.66 -0.91 -0.55
N ALA A 97 -4.31 -0.87 0.64
CA ALA A 97 -4.20 -1.99 1.57
C ALA A 97 -4.93 -3.24 1.05
N SER A 98 -6.07 -3.09 0.38
CA SER A 98 -6.77 -4.23 -0.23
C SER A 98 -5.92 -4.90 -1.31
N ALA A 99 -5.27 -4.12 -2.18
CA ALA A 99 -4.33 -4.65 -3.18
C ALA A 99 -3.13 -5.34 -2.52
N ALA A 100 -2.57 -4.77 -1.45
CA ALA A 100 -1.44 -5.36 -0.73
C ALA A 100 -1.81 -6.67 -0.04
N VAL A 101 -3.01 -6.77 0.55
CA VAL A 101 -3.52 -8.03 1.14
C VAL A 101 -3.67 -9.11 0.08
N ASN A 102 -4.24 -8.77 -1.08
CA ASN A 102 -4.34 -9.69 -2.21
C ASN A 102 -2.95 -10.13 -2.70
N ALA A 103 -2.01 -9.20 -2.84
CA ALA A 103 -0.62 -9.50 -3.20
C ALA A 103 0.05 -10.41 -2.16
N LYS A 104 -0.16 -10.18 -0.86
CA LYS A 104 0.35 -11.04 0.23
C LYS A 104 -0.16 -12.47 0.10
N HIS A 105 -1.44 -12.67 -0.24
CA HIS A 105 -2.00 -13.99 -0.46
C HIS A 105 -1.38 -14.71 -1.67
N ILE A 106 -1.16 -13.99 -2.77
CA ILE A 106 -0.48 -14.54 -3.95
C ILE A 106 0.96 -14.89 -3.59
N LEU A 107 1.69 -13.99 -2.93
CA LEU A 107 3.07 -14.21 -2.49
C LEU A 107 3.21 -15.42 -1.55
N ALA A 108 2.23 -15.67 -0.71
CA ALA A 108 2.20 -16.84 0.17
C ALA A 108 2.22 -18.16 -0.62
N THR A 109 1.65 -18.21 -1.82
CA THR A 109 1.74 -19.39 -2.71
C THR A 109 3.16 -19.62 -3.24
N HIS A 110 4.01 -18.60 -3.19
CA HIS A 110 5.44 -18.65 -3.50
C HIS A 110 6.32 -18.83 -2.25
N GLY A 111 5.72 -19.09 -1.08
CA GLY A 111 6.43 -19.25 0.19
C GLY A 111 6.92 -17.94 0.81
N ILE A 112 6.43 -16.79 0.35
CA ILE A 112 6.82 -15.47 0.83
C ILE A 112 5.71 -14.90 1.71
N ASN A 113 6.07 -14.57 2.96
CA ASN A 113 5.18 -13.88 3.89
C ASN A 113 5.68 -12.45 4.11
N ILE A 114 5.10 -11.50 3.38
CA ILE A 114 5.46 -10.08 3.49
C ILE A 114 4.59 -9.37 4.53
N PRO A 115 5.17 -8.66 5.51
CA PRO A 115 4.41 -7.84 6.44
C PRO A 115 3.82 -6.60 5.74
N ILE A 116 2.64 -6.18 6.19
CA ILE A 116 1.93 -4.99 5.69
C ILE A 116 1.70 -4.00 6.83
N ILE A 117 2.19 -2.77 6.66
CA ILE A 117 1.80 -1.62 7.47
C ILE A 117 0.80 -0.80 6.67
N THR A 118 -0.32 -0.46 7.27
CA THR A 118 -1.33 0.42 6.66
C THR A 118 -1.44 1.71 7.46
N THR A 119 -1.20 2.85 6.80
CA THR A 119 -1.45 4.18 7.36
C THR A 119 -2.77 4.72 6.85
N LEU A 120 -3.70 4.99 7.77
CA LEU A 120 -5.00 5.57 7.49
C LEU A 120 -4.90 7.10 7.47
N HIS A 121 -5.66 7.74 6.58
CA HIS A 121 -5.65 9.19 6.39
C HIS A 121 -6.98 9.87 6.76
N GLY A 122 -7.82 9.21 7.51
CA GLY A 122 -9.08 9.73 8.01
C GLY A 122 -10.24 9.61 7.03
N THR A 123 -10.08 10.01 5.78
CA THR A 123 -11.14 9.93 4.75
C THR A 123 -11.52 8.49 4.41
N ASP A 124 -10.61 7.56 4.48
CA ASP A 124 -10.85 6.12 4.34
C ASP A 124 -11.81 5.58 5.41
N ILE A 125 -11.86 6.19 6.59
CA ILE A 125 -12.78 5.80 7.67
C ILE A 125 -14.02 6.69 7.71
N THR A 126 -13.85 8.00 7.58
CA THR A 126 -14.93 8.96 7.80
C THR A 126 -15.89 9.10 6.63
N LEU A 127 -15.40 8.88 5.41
CA LEU A 127 -16.19 8.93 4.17
C LEU A 127 -16.42 7.53 3.61
N LEU A 128 -15.37 6.88 3.17
CA LEU A 128 -15.46 5.58 2.48
C LEU A 128 -15.89 4.45 3.41
N GLY A 129 -15.40 4.43 4.65
CA GLY A 129 -15.74 3.40 5.64
C GLY A 129 -17.19 3.44 6.11
N LYS A 130 -17.94 4.53 5.85
CA LYS A 130 -19.38 4.64 6.12
C LYS A 130 -20.23 4.17 4.93
N ASP A 131 -19.68 4.11 3.74
CA ASP A 131 -20.38 3.63 2.57
C ASP A 131 -20.47 2.09 2.60
N LYS A 132 -21.70 1.58 2.56
CA LYS A 132 -21.96 0.14 2.58
C LYS A 132 -21.32 -0.62 1.44
N SER A 133 -21.06 0.04 0.30
CA SER A 133 -20.42 -0.55 -0.88
C SER A 133 -18.94 -0.85 -0.66
N PHE A 134 -18.25 -0.07 0.16
CA PHE A 134 -16.80 -0.21 0.42
C PHE A 134 -16.47 -0.77 1.79
N LYS A 135 -17.37 -0.62 2.76
CA LYS A 135 -17.15 -0.98 4.16
C LYS A 135 -16.57 -2.40 4.36
N PRO A 136 -17.13 -3.47 3.76
CA PRO A 136 -16.60 -4.83 3.98
C PRO A 136 -15.14 -4.98 3.53
N VAL A 137 -14.78 -4.36 2.40
CA VAL A 137 -13.40 -4.42 1.87
C VAL A 137 -12.44 -3.62 2.74
N ILE A 138 -12.86 -2.44 3.20
CA ILE A 138 -12.07 -1.59 4.08
C ILE A 138 -11.80 -2.29 5.41
N GLU A 139 -12.84 -2.83 6.05
CA GLU A 139 -12.71 -3.57 7.32
C GLU A 139 -11.79 -4.78 7.15
N TYR A 140 -11.94 -5.53 6.07
CA TYR A 140 -11.09 -6.67 5.77
C TYR A 140 -9.63 -6.25 5.58
N ALA A 141 -9.35 -5.25 4.73
CA ALA A 141 -8.01 -4.79 4.45
C ALA A 141 -7.29 -4.29 5.72
N ILE A 142 -7.98 -3.49 6.55
CA ILE A 142 -7.47 -3.02 7.84
C ILE A 142 -7.19 -4.21 8.76
N ASN A 143 -8.10 -5.19 8.83
CA ASN A 143 -7.95 -6.36 9.68
C ASN A 143 -6.84 -7.30 9.24
N MET A 144 -6.52 -7.37 7.98
CA MET A 144 -5.45 -8.22 7.44
C MET A 144 -4.07 -7.54 7.42
N SER A 145 -3.99 -6.25 7.69
CA SER A 145 -2.71 -5.56 7.87
C SER A 145 -2.03 -6.00 9.18
N ASP A 146 -0.72 -6.15 9.18
CA ASP A 146 0.03 -6.55 10.38
C ASP A 146 0.12 -5.40 11.40
N ILE A 147 0.24 -4.16 10.91
CA ILE A 147 0.24 -2.93 11.71
C ILE A 147 -0.68 -1.93 11.03
N VAL A 148 -1.44 -1.21 11.85
CA VAL A 148 -2.25 -0.07 11.38
C VAL A 148 -1.82 1.18 12.12
N THR A 149 -1.54 2.24 11.39
CA THR A 149 -1.24 3.58 11.91
C THR A 149 -2.29 4.57 11.42
N ASP A 150 -2.52 5.61 12.20
CA ASP A 150 -3.24 6.81 11.77
C ASP A 150 -2.35 8.03 11.99
N ASN A 151 -2.74 9.18 11.44
CA ASN A 151 -1.93 10.40 11.55
C ASN A 151 -1.71 10.86 13.01
N ASP A 152 -2.46 10.32 13.96
CA ASP A 152 -2.43 10.77 15.35
C ASP A 152 -1.85 9.72 16.33
N LYS A 153 -1.91 8.43 16.05
CA LYS A 153 -1.46 7.38 17.00
C LYS A 153 -1.17 6.04 16.32
N VAL A 154 -0.02 5.47 16.66
CA VAL A 154 0.28 4.05 16.38
C VAL A 154 -0.58 3.19 17.31
N LYS A 155 -1.52 2.44 16.75
CA LYS A 155 -2.30 1.44 17.50
C LYS A 155 -1.76 0.05 17.19
N PRO A 156 -1.09 -0.64 18.14
CA PRO A 156 -0.79 -2.05 17.97
C PRO A 156 -2.12 -2.81 17.89
N LYS A 157 -2.24 -3.70 16.90
CA LYS A 157 -3.39 -4.59 16.76
C LYS A 157 -3.54 -5.42 18.04
N LYS A 158 -4.70 -5.37 18.67
CA LYS A 158 -5.13 -6.46 19.54
C LYS A 158 -5.36 -7.66 18.64
N THR A 159 -4.63 -8.74 18.89
CA THR A 159 -4.86 -10.06 18.30
C THR A 159 -6.32 -10.45 18.58
N HIS A 160 -7.22 -10.19 17.66
CA HIS A 160 -8.54 -10.77 17.73
C HIS A 160 -8.41 -12.19 17.20
N THR A 161 -8.39 -13.14 18.12
CA THR A 161 -8.72 -14.54 17.84
C THR A 161 -10.11 -14.52 17.21
N VAL A 162 -10.18 -14.87 15.93
CA VAL A 162 -11.46 -15.08 15.25
C VAL A 162 -12.05 -16.34 15.88
N GLU A 163 -12.99 -16.18 16.79
CA GLU A 163 -13.86 -17.29 17.17
C GLU A 163 -14.69 -17.65 15.92
N ARG A 164 -14.40 -18.83 15.42
CA ARG A 164 -15.21 -19.44 14.36
C ARG A 164 -16.58 -19.78 14.97
N VAL A 165 -17.62 -19.15 14.48
CA VAL A 165 -19.01 -19.60 14.60
C VAL A 165 -19.30 -20.57 13.46
#